data_2314632bf6f5e29bdd5e25940e16072d
#
_entry.id   2314632bf6f5e29bdd5e25940e16072d
#
_cell.length_a   1.000
_cell.length_b   1.000
_cell.length_c   1.000
_cell.angle_alpha   90.00
_cell.angle_beta   90.00
_cell.angle_gamma   90.00
#
_symmetry.space_group_name_H-M   'P 1'
#
loop_
_entity.id
_entity.type
_entity.pdbx_description
1 polymer ?
#
loop_
_entity_poly.entity_id
_entity_poly.type
_entity_poly.pdbx_seq_one_letter_code
_entity_poly.pdbx_strand_id
1 'polypeptide(L)'
;MSEEKNLLEVSHLKQYFPVHQGFKTIPLKAVDDISFAIKPGETLGLVGESGCGKTTVGRTLLRLYQPTAGRIVFDGKVLFDSGEQYDENGRLIVDANGRTVLGKRVDVDMLPYRRQMQMVFQDPYSSLNPRMTVEDIIGEPLDVHKLSLIHI
;
A
#
# COMPACT_ATOMS: atom_id res chain seq x y z
N MET A 1 -7.30 24.44 -18.59
CA MET A 1 -7.85 23.69 -17.43
C MET A 1 -6.68 22.87 -16.93
N SER A 2 -6.17 23.18 -15.72
CA SER A 2 -5.13 22.35 -15.11
C SER A 2 -5.77 20.97 -14.82
N GLU A 3 -5.22 19.90 -15.36
CA GLU A 3 -5.59 18.55 -14.97
C GLU A 3 -5.42 18.47 -13.44
N GLU A 4 -6.53 18.24 -12.74
CA GLU A 4 -6.49 18.02 -11.29
C GLU A 4 -5.69 16.76 -11.03
N LYS A 5 -4.44 16.94 -10.60
CA LYS A 5 -3.52 15.85 -10.32
C LYS A 5 -4.03 15.04 -9.12
N ASN A 6 -4.18 13.74 -9.27
CA ASN A 6 -4.54 12.86 -8.16
C ASN A 6 -3.43 12.85 -7.10
N LEU A 7 -3.81 12.81 -5.83
CA LEU A 7 -2.89 12.65 -4.71
C LEU A 7 -2.42 11.20 -4.60
N LEU A 8 -3.35 10.25 -4.74
CA LEU A 8 -3.07 8.83 -4.74
C LEU A 8 -3.72 8.19 -5.96
N GLU A 9 -2.96 7.37 -6.68
CA GLU A 9 -3.46 6.54 -7.78
C GLU A 9 -3.07 5.09 -7.51
N VAL A 10 -4.03 4.21 -7.61
CA VAL A 10 -3.85 2.77 -7.42
C VAL A 10 -4.41 2.08 -8.65
N SER A 11 -3.59 1.25 -9.28
CA SER A 11 -3.98 0.54 -10.50
C SER A 11 -3.67 -0.95 -10.35
N HIS A 12 -4.67 -1.79 -10.59
CA HIS A 12 -4.54 -3.25 -10.61
C HIS A 12 -3.86 -3.84 -9.37
N LEU A 13 -4.11 -3.25 -8.18
CA LEU A 13 -3.47 -3.68 -6.94
C LEU A 13 -3.93 -5.08 -6.55
N LYS A 14 -2.95 -5.95 -6.30
CA LYS A 14 -3.15 -7.32 -5.83
C LYS A 14 -2.33 -7.55 -4.56
N GLN A 15 -2.94 -8.18 -3.57
CA GLN A 15 -2.27 -8.64 -2.36
C GLN A 15 -2.69 -10.07 -2.06
N TYR A 16 -1.77 -11.01 -2.25
CA TYR A 16 -1.98 -12.42 -2.01
C TYR A 16 -1.07 -12.89 -0.88
N PHE A 17 -1.61 -13.73 -0.02
CA PHE A 17 -0.86 -14.35 1.07
C PHE A 17 -0.68 -15.84 0.81
N PRO A 18 0.51 -16.40 0.97
CA PRO A 18 0.70 -17.84 0.87
C PRO A 18 0.02 -18.55 2.04
N VAL A 19 -0.88 -19.49 1.76
CA VAL A 19 -1.52 -20.36 2.75
C VAL A 19 -1.08 -21.79 2.49
N HIS A 20 -0.54 -22.45 3.49
CA HIS A 20 -0.12 -23.84 3.41
C HIS A 20 -1.29 -24.78 3.69
N GLN A 21 -1.66 -25.61 2.72
CA GLN A 21 -2.62 -26.70 2.88
C GLN A 21 -1.88 -28.04 2.68
N GLY A 22 -1.43 -28.66 3.76
CA GLY A 22 -0.59 -29.83 3.69
C GLY A 22 0.72 -29.55 2.96
N PHE A 23 0.97 -30.27 1.85
CA PHE A 23 2.18 -30.10 1.02
C PHE A 23 2.04 -29.03 -0.09
N LYS A 24 0.87 -28.38 -0.21
CA LYS A 24 0.62 -27.35 -1.24
C LYS A 24 0.54 -25.96 -0.62
N THR A 25 1.13 -25.00 -1.31
CA THR A 25 0.95 -23.57 -0.99
C THR A 25 -0.05 -22.99 -1.97
N ILE A 26 -1.15 -22.42 -1.45
CA ILE A 26 -2.22 -21.80 -2.24
C ILE A 26 -2.23 -20.32 -1.92
N PRO A 27 -2.31 -19.41 -2.92
CA PRO A 27 -2.42 -17.97 -2.67
C PRO A 27 -3.83 -17.63 -2.16
N LEU A 28 -3.93 -17.06 -0.96
CA LEU A 28 -5.13 -16.38 -0.49
C LEU A 28 -5.17 -14.99 -1.12
N LYS A 29 -6.13 -14.76 -2.00
CA LYS A 29 -6.33 -13.48 -2.68
C LYS A 29 -7.09 -12.52 -1.76
N ALA A 30 -6.37 -11.82 -0.88
CA ALA A 30 -6.97 -10.89 0.07
C ALA A 30 -7.39 -9.57 -0.60
N VAL A 31 -6.66 -9.13 -1.63
CA VAL A 31 -7.02 -8.05 -2.54
C VAL A 31 -6.74 -8.56 -3.95
N ASP A 32 -7.73 -8.51 -4.84
CA ASP A 32 -7.61 -9.04 -6.19
C ASP A 32 -8.09 -8.02 -7.21
N ASP A 33 -7.11 -7.34 -7.84
CA ASP A 33 -7.28 -6.42 -8.96
C ASP A 33 -8.20 -5.21 -8.67
N ILE A 34 -7.79 -4.36 -7.72
CA ILE A 34 -8.52 -3.12 -7.44
C ILE A 34 -7.80 -1.90 -8.01
N SER A 35 -8.60 -0.94 -8.51
CA SER A 35 -8.11 0.34 -9.03
C SER A 35 -8.98 1.47 -8.52
N PHE A 36 -8.36 2.57 -8.08
CA PHE A 36 -9.04 3.80 -7.66
C PHE A 36 -8.04 4.95 -7.59
N ALA A 37 -8.57 6.17 -7.50
CA ALA A 37 -7.77 7.36 -7.29
C ALA A 37 -8.40 8.23 -6.20
N ILE A 38 -7.59 9.04 -5.53
CA ILE A 38 -8.00 10.01 -4.52
C ILE A 38 -7.38 11.36 -4.88
N LYS A 39 -8.20 12.40 -4.95
CA LYS A 39 -7.76 13.77 -5.19
C LYS A 39 -7.29 14.44 -3.89
N PRO A 40 -6.51 15.52 -3.96
CA PRO A 40 -6.19 16.32 -2.78
C PRO A 40 -7.47 16.81 -2.09
N GLY A 41 -7.55 16.62 -0.75
CA GLY A 41 -8.71 17.03 0.05
C GLY A 41 -9.93 16.09 -0.06
N GLU A 42 -9.87 15.03 -0.85
CA GLU A 42 -10.95 14.06 -0.98
C GLU A 42 -10.89 12.99 0.11
N THR A 43 -12.06 12.48 0.50
CA THR A 43 -12.21 11.31 1.38
C THR A 43 -12.82 10.16 0.59
N LEU A 44 -12.12 9.04 0.50
CA LEU A 44 -12.60 7.81 -0.12
C LEU A 44 -13.03 6.81 0.94
N GLY A 45 -14.29 6.36 0.90
CA GLY A 45 -14.81 5.30 1.79
C GLY A 45 -14.65 3.92 1.18
N LEU A 46 -13.95 3.00 1.89
CA LEU A 46 -13.93 1.58 1.56
C LEU A 46 -15.00 0.84 2.37
N VAL A 47 -16.04 0.35 1.70
CA VAL A 47 -17.17 -0.35 2.31
C VAL A 47 -17.16 -1.82 1.92
N GLY A 48 -17.62 -2.68 2.80
CA GLY A 48 -17.73 -4.13 2.57
C GLY A 48 -17.81 -4.90 3.89
N GLU A 49 -18.10 -6.18 3.81
CA GLU A 49 -18.24 -7.08 4.94
C GLU A 49 -16.94 -7.24 5.75
N SER A 50 -17.06 -7.77 6.98
CA SER A 50 -15.88 -8.11 7.78
C SER A 50 -15.02 -9.15 7.04
N GLY A 51 -13.71 -8.96 7.01
CA GLY A 51 -12.79 -9.89 6.34
C GLY A 51 -12.65 -9.72 4.81
N CYS A 52 -13.39 -8.80 4.15
CA CYS A 52 -13.30 -8.62 2.70
C CYS A 52 -12.03 -7.90 2.20
N GLY A 53 -11.03 -7.65 3.04
CA GLY A 53 -9.74 -7.11 2.62
C GLY A 53 -9.54 -5.60 2.82
N LYS A 54 -10.49 -4.82 3.36
CA LYS A 54 -10.36 -3.36 3.56
C LYS A 54 -9.07 -2.96 4.29
N THR A 55 -8.83 -3.58 5.43
CA THR A 55 -7.61 -3.34 6.22
C THR A 55 -6.35 -3.76 5.47
N THR A 56 -6.45 -4.83 4.68
CA THR A 56 -5.35 -5.29 3.81
C THR A 56 -5.01 -4.25 2.76
N VAL A 57 -6.02 -3.62 2.12
CA VAL A 57 -5.78 -2.51 1.18
C VAL A 57 -4.98 -1.39 1.84
N GLY A 58 -5.44 -0.86 2.98
CA GLY A 58 -4.75 0.22 3.68
C GLY A 58 -3.31 -0.14 4.06
N ARG A 59 -3.08 -1.34 4.61
CA ARG A 59 -1.74 -1.82 4.96
C ARG A 59 -0.85 -2.02 3.74
N THR A 60 -1.41 -2.44 2.61
CA THR A 60 -0.67 -2.62 1.36
C THR A 60 -0.28 -1.27 0.75
N LEU A 61 -1.15 -0.26 0.80
CA LEU A 61 -0.84 1.09 0.33
C LEU A 61 0.31 1.72 1.11
N LEU A 62 0.33 1.52 2.42
CA LEU A 62 1.42 1.98 3.29
C LEU A 62 2.66 1.08 3.23
N ARG A 63 2.66 0.05 2.39
CA ARG A 63 3.76 -0.90 2.25
C ARG A 63 4.14 -1.60 3.57
N LEU A 64 3.16 -1.79 4.47
CA LEU A 64 3.29 -2.70 5.61
C LEU A 64 3.19 -4.16 5.15
N TYR A 65 2.48 -4.39 4.04
CA TYR A 65 2.54 -5.61 3.24
C TYR A 65 3.15 -5.30 1.90
N GLN A 66 4.03 -6.17 1.42
CA GLN A 66 4.62 -6.04 0.09
C GLN A 66 3.55 -6.41 -0.95
N PRO A 67 3.14 -5.49 -1.85
CA PRO A 67 2.14 -5.80 -2.87
C PRO A 67 2.60 -6.96 -3.76
N THR A 68 1.68 -7.85 -4.10
CA THR A 68 1.96 -8.95 -5.03
C THR A 68 2.10 -8.43 -6.46
N ALA A 69 1.17 -7.54 -6.87
CA ALA A 69 1.18 -6.91 -8.18
C ALA A 69 0.42 -5.58 -8.17
N GLY A 70 0.47 -4.85 -9.30
CA GLY A 70 -0.17 -3.57 -9.50
C GLY A 70 0.77 -2.39 -9.42
N ARG A 71 0.20 -1.18 -9.34
CA ARG A 71 0.93 0.08 -9.30
C ARG A 71 0.34 1.02 -8.27
N ILE A 72 1.20 1.73 -7.55
CA ILE A 72 0.84 2.74 -6.55
C ILE A 72 1.63 4.02 -6.86
N VAL A 73 0.93 5.13 -7.07
CA VAL A 73 1.50 6.45 -7.30
C VAL A 73 0.99 7.39 -6.20
N PHE A 74 1.88 8.11 -5.56
CA PHE A 74 1.57 9.10 -4.54
C PHE A 74 2.20 10.44 -4.90
N ASP A 75 1.40 11.49 -4.97
CA ASP A 75 1.81 12.84 -5.39
C ASP A 75 2.66 12.84 -6.68
N GLY A 76 2.23 12.02 -7.67
CA GLY A 76 2.88 11.85 -8.96
C GLY A 76 4.18 11.05 -8.93
N LYS A 77 4.56 10.47 -7.78
CA LYS A 77 5.75 9.61 -7.66
C LYS A 77 5.32 8.15 -7.56
N VAL A 78 5.91 7.30 -8.39
CA VAL A 78 5.67 5.85 -8.36
C VAL A 78 6.32 5.26 -7.12
N LEU A 79 5.53 4.79 -6.16
CA LEU A 79 6.00 4.12 -4.96
C LEU A 79 6.22 2.63 -5.17
N PHE A 80 5.37 2.02 -5.98
CA PHE A 80 5.45 0.62 -6.36
C PHE A 80 4.90 0.42 -7.77
N ASP A 81 5.57 -0.44 -8.53
CA ASP A 81 5.09 -0.94 -9.82
C ASP A 81 5.61 -2.37 -9.99
N SER A 82 4.73 -3.32 -10.15
CA SER A 82 5.10 -4.72 -10.41
C SER A 82 5.72 -4.92 -11.79
N GLY A 83 5.52 -3.95 -12.70
CA GLY A 83 5.90 -4.04 -14.09
C GLY A 83 4.87 -4.80 -14.96
N GLU A 84 3.77 -5.29 -14.39
CA GLU A 84 2.70 -5.90 -15.19
C GLU A 84 2.16 -4.91 -16.21
N GLN A 85 2.01 -5.34 -17.47
CA GLN A 85 1.46 -4.52 -18.55
C GLN A 85 0.02 -4.89 -18.84
N TYR A 86 -0.80 -3.89 -19.13
CA TYR A 86 -2.23 -4.04 -19.41
C TYR A 86 -2.56 -3.39 -20.76
N ASP A 87 -3.49 -3.98 -21.49
CA ASP A 87 -4.01 -3.43 -22.74
C ASP A 87 -4.99 -2.26 -22.50
N GLU A 88 -5.49 -1.63 -23.56
CA GLU A 88 -6.45 -0.52 -23.50
C GLU A 88 -7.77 -0.88 -22.81
N ASN A 89 -8.08 -2.17 -22.70
CA ASN A 89 -9.28 -2.70 -22.04
C ASN A 89 -9.00 -3.11 -20.58
N GLY A 90 -7.79 -2.86 -20.04
CA GLY A 90 -7.38 -3.24 -18.70
C GLY A 90 -7.10 -4.74 -18.53
N ARG A 91 -6.84 -5.48 -19.62
CA ARG A 91 -6.50 -6.90 -19.56
C ARG A 91 -5.00 -7.08 -19.51
N LEU A 92 -4.56 -8.00 -18.67
CA LEU A 92 -3.14 -8.33 -18.52
C LEU A 92 -2.57 -8.85 -19.86
N ILE A 93 -1.47 -8.25 -20.30
CA ILE A 93 -0.79 -8.66 -21.53
C ILE A 93 0.04 -9.92 -21.23
N VAL A 94 -0.17 -10.96 -22.00
CA VAL A 94 0.58 -12.20 -21.93
C VAL A 94 1.31 -12.46 -23.23
N ASP A 95 2.48 -13.11 -23.15
CA ASP A 95 3.23 -13.55 -24.33
C ASP A 95 2.59 -14.79 -25.01
N ALA A 96 3.19 -15.23 -26.10
CA ALA A 96 2.73 -16.41 -26.85
C ALA A 96 2.73 -17.72 -26.02
N ASN A 97 3.43 -17.76 -24.90
CA ASN A 97 3.49 -18.89 -23.98
C ASN A 97 2.54 -18.73 -22.78
N GLY A 98 1.70 -17.70 -22.76
CA GLY A 98 0.76 -17.40 -21.69
C GLY A 98 1.42 -16.80 -20.43
N ARG A 99 2.66 -16.29 -20.52
CA ARG A 99 3.36 -15.65 -19.41
C ARG A 99 3.10 -14.14 -19.43
N THR A 100 2.90 -13.55 -18.25
CA THR A 100 2.74 -12.11 -18.10
C THR A 100 3.93 -11.35 -18.68
N VAL A 101 3.66 -10.37 -19.53
CA VAL A 101 4.67 -9.43 -20.03
C VAL A 101 4.98 -8.44 -18.91
N LEU A 102 6.25 -8.38 -18.52
CA LEU A 102 6.72 -7.50 -17.45
C LEU A 102 7.58 -6.37 -18.03
N GLY A 103 7.29 -5.16 -17.62
CA GLY A 103 8.13 -3.99 -17.81
C GLY A 103 9.10 -3.78 -16.62
N LYS A 104 9.49 -2.52 -16.42
CA LYS A 104 10.39 -2.16 -15.32
C LYS A 104 9.63 -2.19 -13.98
N ARG A 105 10.10 -3.01 -13.03
CA ARG A 105 9.64 -2.98 -11.66
C ARG A 105 10.19 -1.76 -10.92
N VAL A 106 9.34 -1.11 -10.12
CA VAL A 106 9.71 -0.02 -9.20
C VAL A 106 9.31 -0.43 -7.79
N ASP A 107 10.23 -0.22 -6.86
CA ASP A 107 10.03 -0.49 -5.44
C ASP A 107 10.90 0.49 -4.65
N VAL A 108 10.28 1.52 -4.05
CA VAL A 108 11.00 2.59 -3.37
C VAL A 108 11.08 2.35 -1.86
N ASP A 109 12.09 2.92 -1.22
CA ASP A 109 12.12 3.04 0.23
C ASP A 109 10.95 3.93 0.70
N MET A 110 10.18 3.43 1.67
CA MET A 110 9.00 4.12 2.20
C MET A 110 9.33 5.11 3.32
N LEU A 111 10.53 5.12 3.87
CA LEU A 111 10.88 5.99 5.01
C LEU A 111 10.59 7.47 4.75
N PRO A 112 10.93 8.07 3.59
CA PRO A 112 10.59 9.47 3.29
C PRO A 112 9.08 9.75 3.22
N TYR A 113 8.28 8.73 2.86
CA TYR A 113 6.83 8.87 2.67
C TYR A 113 6.03 8.59 3.95
N ARG A 114 6.60 7.91 4.95
CA ARG A 114 5.91 7.58 6.21
C ARG A 114 5.49 8.82 7.02
N ARG A 115 6.11 9.98 6.78
CA ARG A 115 5.70 11.26 7.37
C ARG A 115 4.44 11.85 6.72
N GLN A 116 4.15 11.48 5.48
CA GLN A 116 3.03 11.99 4.68
C GLN A 116 1.88 10.99 4.58
N MET A 117 2.18 9.69 4.71
CA MET A 117 1.23 8.60 4.63
C MET A 117 1.19 7.86 5.96
N GLN A 118 0.12 8.02 6.71
CA GLN A 118 -0.03 7.45 8.04
C GLN A 118 -1.33 6.63 8.15
N MET A 119 -1.40 5.77 9.16
CA MET A 119 -2.56 4.94 9.44
C MET A 119 -2.98 5.13 10.90
N VAL A 120 -4.27 5.33 11.10
CA VAL A 120 -4.88 5.24 12.42
C VAL A 120 -5.46 3.83 12.56
N PHE A 121 -4.99 3.09 13.58
CA PHE A 121 -5.48 1.73 13.84
C PHE A 121 -6.80 1.75 14.60
N GLN A 122 -7.59 0.71 14.39
CA GLN A 122 -8.91 0.56 15.00
C GLN A 122 -8.84 0.44 16.53
N ASP A 123 -7.82 -0.21 17.05
CA ASP A 123 -7.56 -0.34 18.48
C ASP A 123 -6.26 0.39 18.86
N PRO A 124 -6.37 1.57 19.48
CA PRO A 124 -5.20 2.35 19.87
C PRO A 124 -4.39 1.66 20.98
N TYR A 125 -5.03 0.90 21.87
CA TYR A 125 -4.32 0.27 23.00
C TYR A 125 -3.43 -0.89 22.52
N SER A 126 -3.91 -1.71 21.59
CA SER A 126 -3.11 -2.79 21.02
C SER A 126 -2.01 -2.30 20.08
N SER A 127 -2.07 -1.03 19.68
CA SER A 127 -1.10 -0.41 18.77
C SER A 127 0.13 0.14 19.49
N LEU A 128 0.04 0.31 20.81
CA LEU A 128 1.12 0.84 21.63
C LEU A 128 1.84 -0.30 22.36
N ASN A 129 3.16 -0.19 22.46
CA ASN A 129 3.95 -1.13 23.26
C ASN A 129 3.75 -0.84 24.76
N PRO A 130 3.12 -1.73 25.56
CA PRO A 130 2.83 -1.47 26.96
C PRO A 130 4.07 -1.39 27.87
N ARG A 131 5.26 -1.70 27.33
CA ARG A 131 6.53 -1.60 28.05
C ARG A 131 7.24 -0.27 27.85
N MET A 132 6.75 0.55 26.93
CA MET A 132 7.33 1.88 26.67
C MET A 132 6.65 2.92 27.55
N THR A 133 7.41 3.93 27.95
CA THR A 133 6.87 5.11 28.62
C THR A 133 6.14 6.01 27.62
N VAL A 134 5.30 6.93 28.10
CA VAL A 134 4.64 7.92 27.23
C VAL A 134 5.67 8.76 26.49
N GLU A 135 6.77 9.12 27.15
CA GLU A 135 7.90 9.86 26.56
C GLU A 135 8.53 9.09 25.40
N ASP A 136 8.81 7.79 25.59
CA ASP A 136 9.36 6.93 24.53
C ASP A 136 8.42 6.83 23.34
N ILE A 137 7.11 6.63 23.58
CA ILE A 137 6.10 6.51 22.51
C ILE A 137 6.00 7.79 21.68
N ILE A 138 6.04 8.96 22.34
CA ILE A 138 5.96 10.26 21.66
C ILE A 138 7.31 10.59 21.00
N GLY A 139 8.42 10.20 21.59
CA GLY A 139 9.78 10.48 21.11
C GLY A 139 10.18 9.60 19.92
N GLU A 140 9.73 8.34 19.86
CA GLU A 140 10.14 7.38 18.84
C GLU A 140 10.00 7.91 17.38
N PRO A 141 8.89 8.54 16.96
CA PRO A 141 8.79 9.11 15.62
C PRO A 141 9.82 10.22 15.34
N LEU A 142 10.19 10.99 16.37
CA LEU A 142 11.20 12.05 16.23
C LEU A 142 12.58 11.45 16.01
N ASP A 143 12.92 10.41 16.77
CA ASP A 143 14.19 9.70 16.65
C ASP A 143 14.31 8.97 15.29
N VAL A 144 13.27 8.24 14.89
CA VAL A 144 13.24 7.51 13.62
C VAL A 144 13.42 8.46 12.42
N HIS A 145 12.82 9.65 12.49
CA HIS A 145 12.91 10.65 11.43
C HIS A 145 14.06 11.64 11.62
N LYS A 146 14.91 11.44 12.64
CA LYS A 146 16.05 12.30 12.98
C LYS A 146 15.63 13.77 13.15
N LEU A 147 14.48 14.00 13.76
CA LEU A 147 13.98 15.32 14.10
C LEU A 147 14.53 15.73 15.45
N SER A 148 15.08 16.94 15.55
CA SER A 148 15.60 17.44 16.83
C SER A 148 14.47 17.87 17.76
N LEU A 149 14.50 17.43 19.01
CA LEU A 149 13.59 17.90 20.07
C LEU A 149 13.84 19.37 20.47
N ILE A 150 14.92 19.98 19.99
CA ILE A 150 15.32 21.36 20.37
C ILE A 150 14.45 22.43 19.66
N HIS A 151 13.61 22.04 18.72
CA HIS A 151 12.80 22.97 17.94
C HIS A 151 11.28 22.84 18.20
N ILE A 152 10.88 22.23 19.32
CA ILE A 152 9.47 22.17 19.76
C ILE A 152 9.27 23.11 20.95
#